data_75f609d64a21e11a1a1a0671b5fc5ed8
#
_entry.id   75f609d64a21e11a1a1a0671b5fc5ed8
#
_cell.length_a   1.000
_cell.length_b   1.000
_cell.length_c   1.000
_cell.angle_alpha   90.00
_cell.angle_beta   90.00
_cell.angle_gamma   90.00
#
_symmetry.space_group_name_H-M   'P 1'
#
loop_
_entity.id
_entity.type
_entity.pdbx_description
1 polymer ?
#
loop_
_entity_poly.entity_id
_entity_poly.type
_entity_poly.pdbx_seq_one_letter_code
_entity_poly.pdbx_strand_id
1 'polypeptide(L)'
;MTLREGRTSPEVVTGTLSVFGYLVPTLLDPGATHSFISHRLAALAPIPASPLPEMWRVYYPSGDVEQVGWVYLNCEIFMEGFALSANLMLLEIVEFDVILGMNFLEDH
;
A
#
# COMPACT_ATOMS: atom_id res chain seq x y z
N MET A 1 -3.46 -8.41 10.48
CA MET A 1 -4.06 -7.72 9.34
C MET A 1 -4.18 -8.67 8.15
N THR A 2 -5.23 -8.54 7.39
CA THR A 2 -5.54 -9.47 6.30
C THR A 2 -5.76 -8.71 5.01
N LEU A 3 -5.19 -9.22 3.92
CA LEU A 3 -5.49 -8.77 2.57
C LEU A 3 -6.55 -9.69 1.99
N ARG A 4 -7.58 -9.08 1.40
CA ARG A 4 -8.60 -9.85 0.68
C ARG A 4 -8.20 -10.03 -0.77
N GLU A 5 -8.67 -11.11 -1.38
CA GLU A 5 -8.54 -11.27 -2.81
C GLU A 5 -9.52 -10.33 -3.51
N GLY A 6 -9.02 -9.60 -4.51
CA GLY A 6 -9.83 -8.61 -5.20
C GLY A 6 -11.03 -9.17 -5.91
N ARG A 7 -10.94 -10.42 -6.36
CA ARG A 7 -12.01 -11.07 -7.13
C ARG A 7 -13.34 -11.16 -6.39
N THR A 8 -13.32 -11.05 -5.07
CA THR A 8 -14.53 -11.22 -4.26
C THR A 8 -15.18 -9.92 -3.86
N SER A 9 -14.58 -8.80 -4.21
CA SER A 9 -15.08 -7.51 -3.78
C SER A 9 -15.33 -6.60 -4.97
N PRO A 10 -16.59 -6.14 -5.16
CA PRO A 10 -16.88 -5.19 -6.24
C PRO A 10 -16.30 -3.81 -5.97
N GLU A 11 -15.85 -3.52 -4.75
CA GLU A 11 -15.26 -2.23 -4.41
C GLU A 11 -13.77 -2.15 -4.74
N VAL A 12 -13.13 -3.27 -5.07
CA VAL A 12 -11.71 -3.26 -5.43
C VAL A 12 -11.54 -2.64 -6.80
N VAL A 13 -10.67 -1.64 -6.87
CA VAL A 13 -10.42 -0.91 -8.11
C VAL A 13 -8.92 -0.91 -8.38
N THR A 14 -8.54 -1.19 -9.62
CA THR A 14 -7.16 -1.09 -10.05
C THR A 14 -6.98 0.17 -10.88
N GLY A 15 -5.80 0.74 -10.82
CA GLY A 15 -5.51 1.93 -11.59
C GLY A 15 -4.02 2.26 -11.53
N THR A 16 -3.68 3.40 -12.13
CA THR A 16 -2.32 3.91 -12.15
C THR A 16 -2.31 5.26 -11.44
N LEU A 17 -1.52 5.38 -10.40
CA LEU A 17 -1.35 6.61 -9.67
C LEU A 17 0.11 7.04 -9.71
N SER A 18 0.36 8.32 -9.45
CA SER A 18 1.71 8.83 -9.32
C SER A 18 2.15 8.78 -7.86
N VAL A 19 3.22 8.05 -7.60
CA VAL A 19 3.82 7.95 -6.26
C VAL A 19 5.29 8.27 -6.38
N PHE A 20 5.78 9.24 -5.62
CA PHE A 20 7.15 9.75 -5.70
C PHE A 20 7.51 10.25 -7.11
N GLY A 21 6.53 10.65 -7.90
CA GLY A 21 6.75 11.06 -9.27
C GLY A 21 6.75 9.94 -10.31
N TYR A 22 6.53 8.70 -9.88
CA TYR A 22 6.46 7.54 -10.78
C TYR A 22 5.02 7.11 -10.96
N LEU A 23 4.66 6.77 -12.20
CA LEU A 23 3.34 6.19 -12.48
C LEU A 23 3.41 4.70 -12.16
N VAL A 24 2.61 4.25 -11.22
CA VAL A 24 2.69 2.88 -10.73
C VAL A 24 1.32 2.22 -10.67
N PRO A 25 1.26 0.91 -10.95
CA PRO A 25 0.01 0.16 -10.79
C PRO A 25 -0.38 0.11 -9.31
N THR A 26 -1.62 0.47 -9.04
CA THR A 26 -2.14 0.65 -7.69
C THR A 26 -3.45 -0.10 -7.53
N LEU A 27 -3.63 -0.71 -6.39
CA LEU A 27 -4.87 -1.36 -5.99
C LEU A 27 -5.55 -0.53 -4.90
N LEU A 28 -6.80 -0.14 -5.12
CA LEU A 28 -7.63 0.47 -4.10
C LEU A 28 -8.47 -0.65 -3.49
N ASP A 29 -8.17 -1.03 -2.25
CA ASP A 29 -8.79 -2.19 -1.62
C ASP A 29 -9.37 -1.84 -0.25
N PRO A 30 -10.69 -1.60 -0.16
CA PRO A 30 -11.33 -1.34 1.13
C PRO A 30 -11.32 -2.56 2.05
N GLY A 31 -10.96 -3.74 1.55
CA GLY A 31 -10.77 -4.93 2.38
C GLY A 31 -9.46 -4.92 3.16
N ALA A 32 -8.49 -4.12 2.75
CA ALA A 32 -7.24 -3.95 3.47
C ALA A 32 -7.39 -2.82 4.48
N THR A 33 -6.97 -3.03 5.71
CA THR A 33 -7.09 -2.01 6.76
C THR A 33 -5.97 -0.98 6.72
N HIS A 34 -4.86 -1.31 6.08
CA HIS A 34 -3.69 -0.46 5.97
C HIS A 34 -3.23 -0.38 4.52
N SER A 35 -2.28 0.51 4.25
CA SER A 35 -1.77 0.74 2.91
C SER A 35 -0.33 0.25 2.82
N PHE A 36 0.09 -0.16 1.62
CA PHE A 36 1.35 -0.88 1.43
C PHE A 36 2.10 -0.40 0.20
N ILE A 37 3.42 -0.57 0.23
CA ILE A 37 4.31 -0.26 -0.88
C ILE A 37 5.16 -1.49 -1.19
N SER A 38 5.40 -1.74 -2.47
CA SER A 38 6.26 -2.83 -2.90
C SER A 38 7.73 -2.55 -2.60
N HIS A 39 8.55 -3.60 -2.51
CA HIS A 39 10.00 -3.46 -2.40
C HIS A 39 10.57 -2.74 -3.62
N ARG A 40 10.02 -3.01 -4.80
CA ARG A 40 10.47 -2.41 -6.04
C ARG A 40 10.32 -0.88 -6.01
N LEU A 41 9.15 -0.39 -5.62
CA LEU A 41 8.90 1.05 -5.54
C LEU A 41 9.65 1.67 -4.35
N ALA A 42 9.72 0.97 -3.25
CA ALA A 42 10.42 1.44 -2.06
C ALA A 42 11.90 1.74 -2.33
N ALA A 43 12.52 0.98 -3.24
CA ALA A 43 13.90 1.22 -3.63
C ALA A 43 14.09 2.58 -4.30
N LEU A 44 13.03 3.19 -4.80
CA LEU A 44 13.06 4.50 -5.47
C LEU A 44 12.55 5.63 -4.56
N ALA A 45 12.18 5.31 -3.32
CA ALA A 45 11.61 6.30 -2.41
C ALA A 45 12.64 7.38 -2.06
N PRO A 46 12.24 8.68 -2.13
CA PRO A 46 13.13 9.78 -1.76
C PRO A 46 13.25 9.99 -0.25
N ILE A 47 12.56 9.18 0.53
CA ILE A 47 12.52 9.28 1.97
C ILE A 47 12.97 7.94 2.57
N PRO A 48 13.54 7.94 3.78
CA PRO A 48 13.93 6.70 4.43
C PRO A 48 12.72 5.96 5.02
N ALA A 49 12.85 4.66 5.17
CA ALA A 49 11.88 3.87 5.91
C ALA A 49 12.07 4.12 7.41
N SER A 50 10.96 4.06 8.13
CA SER A 50 10.96 4.13 9.59
C SER A 50 10.60 2.76 10.16
N PRO A 51 11.22 2.35 11.27
CA PRO A 51 10.83 1.08 11.89
C PRO A 51 9.45 1.22 12.54
N LEU A 52 8.64 0.17 12.41
CA LEU A 52 7.39 0.10 13.15
C LEU A 52 7.70 -0.20 14.61
N PRO A 53 6.90 0.33 15.56
CA PRO A 53 7.09 0.04 16.99
C PRO A 53 7.00 -1.45 17.30
N GLU A 54 6.17 -2.16 16.55
CA GLU A 54 5.98 -3.60 16.70
C GLU A 54 5.99 -4.24 15.32
N MET A 55 6.45 -5.49 15.26
CA MET A 55 6.39 -6.27 14.05
C MET A 55 4.94 -6.64 13.76
N TRP A 56 4.47 -6.35 12.54
CA TRP A 56 3.12 -6.69 12.10
C TRP A 56 3.14 -7.97 11.29
N ARG A 57 2.02 -8.67 11.31
CA ARG A 57 1.81 -9.84 10.47
C ARG A 57 0.68 -9.57 9.49
N VAL A 58 0.94 -9.83 8.23
CA VAL A 58 -0.05 -9.72 7.17
C VAL A 58 -0.39 -11.13 6.73
N TYR A 59 -1.67 -11.47 6.79
CA TYR A 59 -2.16 -12.79 6.42
C TYR A 59 -2.79 -12.72 5.04
N TYR A 60 -2.33 -13.60 4.16
CA TYR A 60 -2.86 -13.71 2.81
C TYR A 60 -3.96 -14.77 2.76
N PRO A 61 -4.91 -14.65 1.80
CA PRO A 61 -5.94 -15.70 1.66
C PRO A 61 -5.36 -17.09 1.38
N SER A 62 -4.15 -17.17 0.83
CA SER A 62 -3.46 -18.43 0.58
C SER A 62 -3.03 -19.15 1.85
N GLY A 63 -3.05 -18.45 3.00
CA GLY A 63 -2.52 -18.98 4.24
C GLY A 63 -1.11 -18.52 4.56
N ASP A 64 -0.44 -17.90 3.60
CA ASP A 64 0.89 -17.36 3.82
C ASP A 64 0.85 -16.18 4.77
N VAL A 65 1.94 -15.97 5.48
CA VAL A 65 2.09 -14.87 6.45
C VAL A 65 3.38 -14.13 6.12
N GLU A 66 3.29 -12.81 6.10
CA GLU A 66 4.47 -11.96 5.93
C GLU A 66 4.64 -11.06 7.15
N GLN A 67 5.87 -10.94 7.62
CA GLN A 67 6.19 -10.02 8.71
C GLN A 67 6.55 -8.66 8.13
N VAL A 68 5.98 -7.60 8.70
CA VAL A 68 6.17 -6.23 8.26
C VAL A 68 6.73 -5.42 9.42
N GLY A 69 7.89 -4.80 9.21
CA GLY A 69 8.55 -4.05 10.26
C GLY A 69 8.90 -2.62 9.87
N TRP A 70 8.59 -2.19 8.65
CA TRP A 70 8.99 -0.89 8.13
C TRP A 70 7.81 -0.16 7.52
N VAL A 71 7.81 1.17 7.66
CA VAL A 71 6.80 2.05 7.08
C VAL A 71 7.47 3.27 6.46
N TYR A 72 6.93 3.70 5.32
CA TYR A 72 7.31 4.97 4.71
C TYR A 72 6.23 5.98 5.06
N LEU A 73 6.60 7.00 5.83
CA LEU A 73 5.64 7.99 6.35
C LEU A 73 5.43 9.12 5.37
N ASN A 74 4.18 9.56 5.26
CA ASN A 74 3.80 10.74 4.47
C ASN A 74 4.26 10.66 3.02
N CYS A 75 4.03 9.52 2.39
CA CYS A 75 4.36 9.34 0.98
C CYS A 75 3.43 10.21 0.13
N GLU A 76 4.01 10.96 -0.82
CA GLU A 76 3.24 11.81 -1.71
C GLU A 76 2.63 10.98 -2.83
N ILE A 77 1.32 11.11 -2.98
CA ILE A 77 0.54 10.41 -3.98
C ILE A 77 -0.29 11.43 -4.73
N PHE A 78 -0.24 11.41 -6.07
CA PHE A 78 -1.10 12.24 -6.89
C PHE A 78 -2.24 11.40 -7.46
N MET A 79 -3.46 11.83 -7.17
CA MET A 79 -4.67 11.19 -7.65
C MET A 79 -5.58 12.27 -8.22
N GLU A 80 -5.87 12.17 -9.52
CA GLU A 80 -6.75 13.11 -10.23
C GLU A 80 -6.38 14.58 -10.00
N GLY A 81 -5.07 14.87 -10.01
CA GLY A 81 -4.56 16.24 -9.86
C GLY A 81 -4.43 16.70 -8.42
N PHE A 82 -4.81 15.90 -7.45
CA PHE A 82 -4.66 16.24 -6.04
C PHE A 82 -3.44 15.57 -5.44
N ALA A 83 -2.70 16.34 -4.65
CA ALA A 83 -1.59 15.80 -3.87
C ALA A 83 -2.12 15.31 -2.52
N LEU A 84 -1.98 14.03 -2.29
CA LEU A 84 -2.42 13.38 -1.05
C LEU A 84 -1.21 12.74 -0.39
N SER A 85 -1.34 12.38 0.88
CA SER A 85 -0.27 11.67 1.58
C SER A 85 -0.80 10.40 2.24
N ALA A 86 0.06 9.40 2.31
CA ALA A 86 -0.27 8.13 2.94
C ALA A 86 0.95 7.53 3.60
N ASN A 87 0.72 6.79 4.67
CA ASN A 87 1.75 5.96 5.29
C ASN A 87 1.67 4.58 4.66
N LEU A 88 2.78 4.12 4.10
CA LEU A 88 2.83 2.88 3.34
C LEU A 88 3.78 1.89 4.01
N MET A 89 3.24 0.75 4.42
CA MET A 89 4.03 -0.32 5.01
C MET A 89 4.71 -1.13 3.92
N LEU A 90 5.95 -1.53 4.17
CA LEU A 90 6.74 -2.29 3.21
C LEU A 90 6.28 -3.73 3.17
N LEU A 91 5.81 -4.17 2.01
CA LEU A 91 5.25 -5.50 1.81
C LEU A 91 5.77 -6.09 0.50
N GLU A 92 5.93 -7.41 0.46
CA GLU A 92 6.41 -8.09 -0.73
C GLU A 92 5.26 -8.29 -1.73
N ILE A 93 4.97 -7.22 -2.49
CA ILE A 93 3.91 -7.20 -3.48
C ILE A 93 4.53 -7.37 -4.87
N VAL A 94 3.91 -8.16 -5.73
CA VAL A 94 4.41 -8.41 -7.09
C VAL A 94 3.55 -7.72 -8.14
N GLU A 95 2.24 -7.83 -8.04
CA GLU A 95 1.31 -7.35 -9.08
C GLU A 95 1.10 -5.84 -9.06
N PHE A 96 1.24 -5.23 -7.90
CA PHE A 96 1.02 -3.80 -7.70
C PHE A 96 2.22 -3.21 -6.98
N ASP A 97 2.43 -1.92 -7.14
CA ASP A 97 3.46 -1.20 -6.39
C ASP A 97 2.90 -0.55 -5.14
N VAL A 98 1.60 -0.25 -5.13
CA VAL A 98 0.93 0.35 -3.98
C VAL A 98 -0.44 -0.30 -3.80
N ILE A 99 -0.78 -0.58 -2.54
CA ILE A 99 -2.13 -0.96 -2.15
C ILE A 99 -2.61 0.09 -1.18
N LEU A 100 -3.72 0.75 -1.51
CA LEU A 100 -4.34 1.74 -0.65
C LEU A 100 -5.54 1.10 0.05
N GLY A 101 -5.49 1.04 1.36
CA GLY A 101 -6.52 0.42 2.18
C GLY A 101 -7.45 1.42 2.82
N MET A 102 -8.26 0.93 3.76
CA MET A 102 -9.30 1.74 4.41
C MET A 102 -8.75 2.95 5.14
N ASN A 103 -7.56 2.85 5.72
CA ASN A 103 -6.97 3.99 6.42
C ASN A 103 -6.81 5.20 5.50
N PHE A 104 -6.40 4.97 4.25
CA PHE A 104 -6.27 6.04 3.26
C PHE A 104 -7.64 6.47 2.73
N LEU A 105 -8.50 5.51 2.40
CA LEU A 105 -9.79 5.79 1.77
C LEU A 105 -10.73 6.57 2.71
N GLU A 106 -10.64 6.34 4.02
CA GLU A 106 -11.44 7.08 4.99
C GLU A 106 -10.94 8.50 5.20
N ASP A 107 -9.63 8.73 5.02
CA ASP A 107 -9.03 10.05 5.19
C ASP A 107 -9.21 10.93 3.95
N HIS A 108 -9.56 10.34 2.85
CA HIS A 108 -9.69 11.00 1.56
C HIS A 108 -10.95 10.54 0.84
#